data_a2041e529f9f71dab1d46dcf1a268fae
#
_entry.id   a2041e529f9f71dab1d46dcf1a268fae
#
_cell.length_a   1.000
_cell.length_b   1.000
_cell.length_c   1.000
_cell.angle_alpha   90.00
_cell.angle_beta   90.00
_cell.angle_gamma   90.00
#
_symmetry.space_group_name_H-M   'P 1'
#
loop_
_entity.id
_entity.type
_entity.pdbx_description
1 polymer ?
#
loop_
_entity_poly.entity_id
_entity_poly.type
_entity_poly.pdbx_seq_one_letter_code
_entity_poly.pdbx_strand_id
1 'polypeptide(L)'
;YFYIMETSSNQKTTSAFVHLSTLTQYFIPFGNYIFPIIIWGASKKDSDYIDHHGRQTINFQLSLLLYSLLLSLIAIPIFIVTIFKNIPINAIVYNDDFIIDNFHLEHITGIVIIGITAAVLFFTLKVAEFFLIIYASIKAANGELYKYPLTINFLKTEKKEENKTEISEENETSINHQSESETV
;
A
#
# COMPACT_ATOMS: atom_id res chain seq x y z
N TYR A 1 -16.51 -17.70 7.68
CA TYR A 1 -16.00 -18.96 7.09
C TYR A 1 -14.54 -18.71 6.71
N PHE A 2 -13.63 -19.29 7.50
CA PHE A 2 -12.19 -19.32 7.19
C PHE A 2 -11.98 -20.36 6.09
N TYR A 3 -11.69 -19.90 4.88
CA TYR A 3 -11.30 -20.80 3.79
C TYR A 3 -9.79 -21.08 3.96
N ILE A 4 -9.46 -22.24 4.52
CA ILE A 4 -8.08 -22.74 4.55
C ILE A 4 -7.81 -23.31 3.16
N MET A 5 -7.12 -22.56 2.31
CA MET A 5 -6.56 -23.09 1.07
C MET A 5 -5.45 -24.08 1.44
N GLU A 6 -5.46 -25.27 0.85
CA GLU A 6 -4.28 -26.16 0.89
C GLU A 6 -3.14 -25.49 0.13
N THR A 7 -2.37 -24.67 0.84
CA THR A 7 -1.24 -23.91 0.29
C THR A 7 0.07 -24.65 0.55
N SER A 8 0.87 -24.86 -0.50
CA SER A 8 2.18 -25.46 -0.36
C SER A 8 3.12 -24.55 0.48
N SER A 9 4.13 -25.16 1.11
CA SER A 9 5.14 -24.41 1.88
C SER A 9 5.82 -23.33 1.05
N ASN A 10 6.07 -23.58 -0.23
CA ASN A 10 6.67 -22.61 -1.14
C ASN A 10 5.76 -21.38 -1.38
N GLN A 11 4.45 -21.60 -1.56
CA GLN A 11 3.46 -20.53 -1.74
C GLN A 11 3.37 -19.61 -0.50
N LYS A 12 3.38 -20.21 0.70
CA LYS A 12 3.40 -19.48 1.98
C LYS A 12 4.65 -18.64 2.12
N THR A 13 5.80 -19.21 1.84
CA THR A 13 7.09 -18.53 1.91
C THR A 13 7.16 -17.38 0.91
N THR A 14 6.80 -17.61 -0.36
CA THR A 14 6.78 -16.57 -1.38
C THR A 14 5.84 -15.43 -1.01
N SER A 15 4.64 -15.73 -0.53
CA SER A 15 3.67 -14.71 -0.10
C SER A 15 4.18 -13.89 1.10
N ALA A 16 4.84 -14.53 2.06
CA ALA A 16 5.49 -13.83 3.16
C ALA A 16 6.60 -12.90 2.68
N PHE A 17 7.43 -13.36 1.73
CA PHE A 17 8.48 -12.54 1.13
C PHE A 17 7.94 -11.35 0.34
N VAL A 18 6.79 -11.49 -0.34
CA VAL A 18 6.13 -10.36 -1.01
C VAL A 18 5.86 -9.22 -0.01
N HIS A 19 5.32 -9.54 1.18
CA HIS A 19 5.10 -8.53 2.22
C HIS A 19 6.42 -7.97 2.77
N LEU A 20 7.36 -8.83 3.15
CA LEU A 20 8.65 -8.40 3.73
C LEU A 20 9.47 -7.57 2.75
N SER A 21 9.35 -7.81 1.45
CA SER A 21 10.10 -7.07 0.43
C SER A 21 9.78 -5.58 0.41
N THR A 22 8.62 -5.15 0.94
CA THR A 22 8.30 -3.72 1.09
C THR A 22 9.25 -3.00 2.06
N LEU A 23 9.87 -3.72 3.02
CA LEU A 23 10.84 -3.14 3.95
C LEU A 23 12.13 -2.66 3.27
N THR A 24 12.36 -3.06 2.02
CA THR A 24 13.50 -2.56 1.22
C THR A 24 13.44 -1.05 1.01
N GLN A 25 12.30 -0.39 1.25
CA GLN A 25 12.18 1.08 1.24
C GLN A 25 13.16 1.78 2.20
N TYR A 26 13.59 1.10 3.27
CA TYR A 26 14.53 1.67 4.22
C TYR A 26 15.97 1.70 3.72
N PHE A 27 16.27 0.97 2.65
CA PHE A 27 17.62 0.84 2.05
C PHE A 27 17.66 1.41 0.63
N ILE A 28 16.58 1.25 -0.13
CA ILE A 28 16.51 1.59 -1.56
C ILE A 28 15.27 2.42 -1.81
N PRO A 29 15.39 3.63 -2.40
CA PRO A 29 14.24 4.43 -2.79
C PRO A 29 13.29 3.62 -3.69
N PHE A 30 11.99 3.70 -3.43
CA PHE A 30 10.94 2.96 -4.13
C PHE A 30 11.03 1.43 -4.02
N GLY A 31 11.90 0.90 -3.15
CA GLY A 31 12.04 -0.55 -2.93
C GLY A 31 10.74 -1.23 -2.53
N ASN A 32 9.87 -0.53 -1.78
CA ASN A 32 8.54 -0.99 -1.39
C ASN A 32 7.55 -1.23 -2.54
N TYR A 33 7.87 -0.76 -3.75
CA TYR A 33 7.10 -1.04 -4.98
C TYR A 33 7.83 -2.03 -5.87
N ILE A 34 9.12 -1.80 -6.11
CA ILE A 34 9.91 -2.57 -7.07
C ILE A 34 9.98 -4.04 -6.69
N PHE A 35 10.39 -4.35 -5.46
CA PHE A 35 10.60 -5.73 -5.04
C PHE A 35 9.31 -6.54 -4.92
N PRO A 36 8.22 -6.05 -4.29
CA PRO A 36 6.97 -6.78 -4.27
C PRO A 36 6.40 -7.03 -5.67
N ILE A 37 6.50 -6.05 -6.59
CA ILE A 37 6.02 -6.21 -7.97
C ILE A 37 6.80 -7.29 -8.70
N ILE A 38 8.12 -7.35 -8.54
CA ILE A 38 8.96 -8.37 -9.18
C ILE A 38 8.60 -9.76 -8.65
N ILE A 39 8.56 -9.94 -7.32
CA ILE A 39 8.27 -11.25 -6.70
C ILE A 39 6.85 -11.69 -7.07
N TRP A 40 5.86 -10.81 -6.91
CA TRP A 40 4.47 -11.10 -7.28
C TRP A 40 4.33 -11.37 -8.78
N GLY A 41 4.92 -10.53 -9.64
CA GLY A 41 4.86 -10.68 -11.09
C GLY A 41 5.42 -12.00 -11.59
N ALA A 42 6.49 -12.51 -10.96
CA ALA A 42 7.11 -13.79 -11.27
C ALA A 42 6.25 -15.00 -10.85
N SER A 43 5.50 -14.88 -9.74
CA SER A 43 4.85 -16.03 -9.10
C SER A 43 3.31 -15.98 -9.07
N LYS A 44 2.68 -14.89 -9.53
CA LYS A 44 1.21 -14.72 -9.44
C LYS A 44 0.41 -15.74 -10.24
N LYS A 45 1.01 -16.33 -11.29
CA LYS A 45 0.35 -17.35 -12.13
C LYS A 45 0.35 -18.74 -11.48
N ASP A 46 1.23 -18.94 -10.51
CA ASP A 46 1.43 -20.24 -9.87
C ASP A 46 0.39 -20.53 -8.79
N SER A 47 -0.23 -19.48 -8.24
CA SER A 47 -1.17 -19.63 -7.12
C SER A 47 -2.03 -18.39 -6.90
N ASP A 48 -3.34 -18.60 -6.77
CA ASP A 48 -4.29 -17.56 -6.36
C ASP A 48 -3.95 -16.99 -4.97
N TYR A 49 -3.31 -17.80 -4.12
CA TYR A 49 -2.82 -17.39 -2.81
C TYR A 49 -1.73 -16.32 -2.91
N ILE A 50 -0.72 -16.57 -3.77
CA ILE A 50 0.35 -15.58 -4.02
C ILE A 50 -0.22 -14.34 -4.69
N ASP A 51 -1.15 -14.50 -5.64
CA ASP A 51 -1.80 -13.37 -6.31
C ASP A 51 -2.58 -12.49 -5.31
N HIS A 52 -3.33 -13.11 -4.39
CA HIS A 52 -4.03 -12.38 -3.34
C HIS A 52 -3.07 -11.53 -2.49
N HIS A 53 -2.01 -12.14 -1.96
CA HIS A 53 -1.04 -11.46 -1.10
C HIS A 53 -0.28 -10.35 -1.84
N GLY A 54 0.10 -10.59 -3.10
CA GLY A 54 0.75 -9.59 -3.94
C GLY A 54 -0.13 -8.36 -4.19
N ARG A 55 -1.40 -8.58 -4.56
CA ARG A 55 -2.38 -7.48 -4.74
C ARG A 55 -2.60 -6.71 -3.43
N GLN A 56 -2.73 -7.40 -2.30
CA GLN A 56 -2.89 -6.75 -1.00
C GLN A 56 -1.67 -5.89 -0.65
N THR A 57 -0.47 -6.39 -0.88
CA THR A 57 0.78 -5.65 -0.62
C THR A 57 0.86 -4.39 -1.48
N ILE A 58 0.63 -4.51 -2.79
CA ILE A 58 0.73 -3.37 -3.71
C ILE A 58 -0.38 -2.36 -3.45
N ASN A 59 -1.63 -2.81 -3.24
CA ASN A 59 -2.75 -1.95 -2.90
C ASN A 59 -2.49 -1.15 -1.62
N PHE A 60 -1.91 -1.78 -0.60
CA PHE A 60 -1.53 -1.12 0.65
C PHE A 60 -0.49 -0.02 0.41
N GLN A 61 0.58 -0.32 -0.33
CA GLN A 61 1.63 0.66 -0.64
C GLN A 61 1.10 1.83 -1.49
N LEU A 62 0.23 1.56 -2.48
CA LEU A 62 -0.41 2.61 -3.27
C LEU A 62 -1.37 3.47 -2.43
N SER A 63 -2.06 2.86 -1.47
CA SER A 63 -2.94 3.61 -0.54
C SER A 63 -2.12 4.55 0.34
N LEU A 64 -1.00 4.07 0.89
CA LEU A 64 -0.08 4.91 1.67
C LEU A 64 0.52 6.05 0.83
N LEU A 65 0.86 5.77 -0.44
CA LEU A 65 1.32 6.82 -1.37
C LEU A 65 0.24 7.88 -1.57
N LEU A 66 -1.00 7.46 -1.84
CA LEU A 66 -2.11 8.39 -2.03
C LEU A 66 -2.35 9.24 -0.77
N TYR A 67 -2.37 8.63 0.41
CA TYR A 67 -2.55 9.35 1.67
C TYR A 67 -1.42 10.33 1.94
N SER A 68 -0.17 9.93 1.68
CA SER A 68 0.99 10.82 1.84
C SER A 68 0.96 11.98 0.85
N LEU A 69 0.52 11.76 -0.39
CA LEU A 69 0.36 12.79 -1.40
C LEU A 69 -0.72 13.80 -1.01
N LEU A 70 -1.89 13.34 -0.56
CA LEU A 70 -2.96 14.20 -0.10
C LEU A 70 -2.54 15.03 1.13
N LEU A 71 -1.86 14.41 2.08
CA LEU A 71 -1.34 15.10 3.25
C LEU A 71 -0.30 16.16 2.86
N SER A 72 0.60 15.84 1.93
CA SER A 72 1.61 16.78 1.43
C SER A 72 0.97 17.97 0.70
N LEU A 73 -0.07 17.73 -0.08
CA LEU A 73 -0.79 18.76 -0.81
C LEU A 73 -1.41 19.81 0.13
N ILE A 74 -1.79 19.42 1.34
CA ILE A 74 -2.33 20.30 2.37
C ILE A 74 -1.21 20.92 3.22
N ALA A 75 -0.26 20.09 3.67
CA ALA A 75 0.77 20.50 4.63
C ALA A 75 1.81 21.45 4.01
N ILE A 76 2.21 21.21 2.76
CA ILE A 76 3.26 22.02 2.11
C ILE A 76 2.84 23.49 1.94
N PRO A 77 1.65 23.84 1.41
CA PRO A 77 1.22 25.23 1.31
C PRO A 77 1.11 25.91 2.67
N ILE A 78 0.57 25.22 3.68
CA ILE A 78 0.47 25.77 5.04
C ILE A 78 1.87 26.08 5.59
N PHE A 79 2.82 25.17 5.43
CA PHE A 79 4.19 25.33 5.87
C PHE A 79 4.88 26.50 5.15
N ILE A 80 4.73 26.60 3.83
CA ILE A 80 5.28 27.70 3.03
C ILE A 80 4.72 29.03 3.49
N VAL A 81 3.39 29.16 3.60
CA VAL A 81 2.74 30.42 4.04
C VAL A 81 3.19 30.80 5.44
N THR A 82 3.34 29.84 6.34
CA THR A 82 3.80 30.07 7.72
C THR A 82 5.24 30.59 7.73
N ILE A 83 6.13 29.99 6.94
CA ILE A 83 7.51 30.46 6.80
C ILE A 83 7.54 31.90 6.27
N PHE A 84 6.87 32.16 5.14
CA PHE A 84 6.92 33.49 4.50
C PHE A 84 6.30 34.60 5.36
N LYS A 85 5.29 34.29 6.19
CA LYS A 85 4.71 35.26 7.11
C LYS A 85 5.61 35.56 8.31
N ASN A 86 6.42 34.63 8.74
CA ASN A 86 7.17 34.71 9.99
C ASN A 86 8.67 34.98 9.80
N ILE A 87 9.20 34.82 8.58
CA ILE A 87 10.58 35.17 8.26
C ILE A 87 10.59 36.58 7.60
N PRO A 88 11.23 37.56 8.19
CA PRO A 88 11.37 38.91 7.58
C PRO A 88 12.36 38.84 6.40
N ILE A 89 11.87 38.40 5.24
CA ILE A 89 12.71 38.26 4.02
C ILE A 89 13.42 39.56 3.66
N ASN A 90 12.80 40.70 3.95
CA ASN A 90 13.40 42.01 3.74
C ASN A 90 14.66 42.24 4.58
N ALA A 91 14.74 41.65 5.78
CA ALA A 91 15.92 41.73 6.64
C ALA A 91 17.10 40.89 6.10
N ILE A 92 16.79 39.80 5.39
CA ILE A 92 17.81 38.94 4.79
C ILE A 92 18.42 39.55 3.53
N VAL A 93 17.64 40.31 2.76
CA VAL A 93 18.04 40.83 1.44
C VAL A 93 18.74 42.19 1.52
N TYR A 94 18.42 42.99 2.54
CA TYR A 94 18.84 44.40 2.59
C TYR A 94 19.77 44.79 3.73
N ASN A 95 20.08 43.90 4.67
CA ASN A 95 20.99 44.20 5.79
C ASN A 95 22.17 43.23 5.80
N ASP A 96 23.38 43.81 5.69
CA ASP A 96 24.66 43.11 5.88
C ASP A 96 24.87 42.62 7.33
N ASP A 97 24.15 43.18 8.30
CA ASP A 97 24.15 42.73 9.69
C ASP A 97 22.90 41.89 9.97
N PHE A 98 23.02 40.56 9.87
CA PHE A 98 22.02 39.62 10.31
C PHE A 98 21.95 39.63 11.83
N ILE A 99 21.27 40.65 12.38
CA ILE A 99 21.08 40.75 13.83
C ILE A 99 19.90 39.84 14.20
N ILE A 100 20.20 38.86 15.04
CA ILE A 100 19.26 37.90 15.66
C ILE A 100 18.15 38.57 16.47
N ASP A 101 18.26 39.88 16.74
CA ASP A 101 17.33 40.67 17.56
C ASP A 101 15.90 40.79 17.02
N ASN A 102 15.67 40.52 15.74
CA ASN A 102 14.32 40.57 15.13
C ASN A 102 13.62 39.18 15.05
N PHE A 103 14.26 38.16 15.60
CA PHE A 103 13.62 36.85 15.72
C PHE A 103 12.70 36.84 16.95
N HIS A 104 11.44 37.22 16.78
CA HIS A 104 10.43 37.08 17.80
C HIS A 104 10.23 35.59 18.12
N LEU A 105 10.67 35.14 19.29
CA LEU A 105 10.58 33.76 19.78
C LEU A 105 9.14 33.18 19.66
N GLU A 106 8.11 34.03 19.78
CA GLU A 106 6.71 33.61 19.66
C GLU A 106 6.38 33.04 18.28
N HIS A 107 6.95 33.56 17.19
CA HIS A 107 6.68 33.10 15.84
C HIS A 107 7.43 31.81 15.51
N ILE A 108 8.64 31.66 16.06
CA ILE A 108 9.44 30.43 15.93
C ILE A 108 8.75 29.27 16.64
N THR A 109 8.18 29.52 17.82
CA THR A 109 7.50 28.51 18.63
C THR A 109 6.35 27.84 17.85
N GLY A 110 5.55 28.62 17.12
CA GLY A 110 4.47 28.07 16.30
C GLY A 110 4.97 27.12 15.19
N ILE A 111 6.02 27.52 14.46
CA ILE A 111 6.62 26.70 13.38
C ILE A 111 7.21 25.41 13.94
N VAL A 112 7.92 25.50 15.07
CA VAL A 112 8.54 24.35 15.74
C VAL A 112 7.47 23.36 16.22
N ILE A 113 6.39 23.84 16.85
CA ILE A 113 5.29 22.96 17.30
C ILE A 113 4.65 22.23 16.12
N ILE A 114 4.35 22.93 15.02
CA ILE A 114 3.78 22.33 13.81
C ILE A 114 4.75 21.28 13.24
N GLY A 115 6.04 21.61 13.15
CA GLY A 115 7.06 20.71 12.66
C GLY A 115 7.22 19.44 13.49
N ILE A 116 7.28 19.59 14.82
CA ILE A 116 7.35 18.44 15.75
C ILE A 116 6.09 17.59 15.66
N THR A 117 4.91 18.19 15.62
CA THR A 117 3.64 17.48 15.52
C THR A 117 3.58 16.67 14.22
N ALA A 118 3.96 17.25 13.09
CA ALA A 118 4.04 16.58 11.79
C ALA A 118 5.06 15.43 11.82
N ALA A 119 6.22 15.63 12.42
CA ALA A 119 7.25 14.59 12.55
C ALA A 119 6.78 13.42 13.41
N VAL A 120 6.14 13.68 14.55
CA VAL A 120 5.58 12.64 15.43
C VAL A 120 4.49 11.86 14.71
N LEU A 121 3.59 12.54 13.99
CA LEU A 121 2.54 11.88 13.21
C LEU A 121 3.14 10.98 12.12
N PHE A 122 4.09 11.51 11.36
CA PHE A 122 4.79 10.75 10.31
C PHE A 122 5.51 9.51 10.88
N PHE A 123 6.23 9.68 12.00
CA PHE A 123 6.91 8.57 12.65
C PHE A 123 5.92 7.49 13.13
N THR A 124 4.80 7.90 13.72
CA THR A 124 3.74 6.97 14.16
C THR A 124 3.18 6.16 12.99
N LEU A 125 2.92 6.82 11.86
CA LEU A 125 2.46 6.14 10.65
C LEU A 125 3.50 5.13 10.11
N LYS A 126 4.79 5.48 10.12
CA LYS A 126 5.86 4.57 9.69
C LYS A 126 6.05 3.38 10.62
N VAL A 127 5.90 3.58 11.92
CA VAL A 127 5.91 2.49 12.90
C VAL A 127 4.71 1.57 12.70
N ALA A 128 3.51 2.12 12.51
CA ALA A 128 2.32 1.33 12.22
C ALA A 128 2.45 0.53 10.92
N GLU A 129 2.95 1.15 9.85
CA GLU A 129 3.25 0.50 8.58
C GLU A 129 4.18 -0.70 8.78
N PHE A 130 5.29 -0.51 9.51
CA PHE A 130 6.25 -1.58 9.79
C PHE A 130 5.58 -2.79 10.48
N PHE A 131 4.83 -2.55 11.55
CA PHE A 131 4.14 -3.63 12.27
C PHE A 131 3.08 -4.33 11.41
N LEU A 132 2.34 -3.60 10.59
CA LEU A 132 1.35 -4.17 9.68
C LEU A 132 2.01 -5.08 8.63
N ILE A 133 3.17 -4.71 8.09
CA ILE A 133 3.94 -5.51 7.14
C ILE A 133 4.38 -6.83 7.80
N ILE A 134 4.96 -6.76 9.01
CA ILE A 134 5.39 -7.97 9.74
C ILE A 134 4.18 -8.87 10.04
N TYR A 135 3.08 -8.29 10.51
CA TYR A 135 1.86 -9.06 10.81
C TYR A 135 1.30 -9.75 9.57
N ALA A 136 1.22 -9.03 8.44
CA ALA A 136 0.77 -9.60 7.16
C ALA A 136 1.67 -10.75 6.68
N SER A 137 3.00 -10.59 6.84
CA SER A 137 3.98 -11.62 6.51
C SER A 137 3.79 -12.89 7.36
N ILE A 138 3.56 -12.74 8.67
CA ILE A 138 3.29 -13.89 9.56
C ILE A 138 1.99 -14.59 9.14
N LYS A 139 0.93 -13.85 8.85
CA LYS A 139 -0.33 -14.41 8.36
C LYS A 139 -0.13 -15.19 7.06
N ALA A 140 0.61 -14.63 6.11
CA ALA A 140 0.95 -15.29 4.86
C ALA A 140 1.79 -16.57 5.09
N ALA A 141 2.77 -16.55 5.98
CA ALA A 141 3.57 -17.70 6.33
C ALA A 141 2.75 -18.85 6.96
N ASN A 142 1.67 -18.51 7.68
CA ASN A 142 0.76 -19.47 8.28
C ASN A 142 -0.28 -20.05 7.29
N GLY A 143 -0.36 -19.53 6.07
CA GLY A 143 -1.36 -19.95 5.09
C GLY A 143 -2.70 -19.23 5.23
N GLU A 144 -2.75 -18.12 5.96
CA GLU A 144 -3.94 -17.33 6.19
C GLU A 144 -4.01 -16.16 5.21
N LEU A 145 -5.19 -15.91 4.64
CA LEU A 145 -5.44 -14.73 3.84
C LEU A 145 -5.46 -13.49 4.74
N TYR A 146 -4.78 -12.44 4.31
CA TYR A 146 -4.71 -11.18 5.04
C TYR A 146 -5.14 -10.00 4.16
N LYS A 147 -5.90 -9.09 4.75
CA LYS A 147 -6.28 -7.83 4.12
C LYS A 147 -5.82 -6.69 5.03
N TYR A 148 -5.04 -5.78 4.46
CA TYR A 148 -4.58 -4.60 5.19
C TYR A 148 -5.74 -3.67 5.55
N PRO A 149 -5.74 -3.05 6.74
CA PRO A 149 -6.69 -2.02 7.08
C PRO A 149 -6.47 -0.77 6.21
N LEU A 150 -7.53 0.00 5.98
CA LEU A 150 -7.50 1.25 5.24
C LEU A 150 -6.90 1.16 3.82
N THR A 151 -6.95 -0.01 3.21
CA THR A 151 -6.43 -0.24 1.87
C THR A 151 -7.49 0.00 0.82
N ILE A 152 -7.16 0.80 -0.19
CA ILE A 152 -7.97 1.01 -1.39
C ILE A 152 -7.61 -0.08 -2.40
N ASN A 153 -8.60 -0.78 -2.92
CA ASN A 153 -8.40 -1.85 -3.90
C ASN A 153 -8.21 -1.27 -5.31
N PHE A 154 -7.00 -0.87 -5.66
CA PHE A 154 -6.63 -0.46 -7.02
C PHE A 154 -6.55 -1.66 -7.95
N LEU A 155 -5.93 -2.74 -7.48
CA LEU A 155 -5.81 -4.01 -8.19
C LEU A 155 -6.92 -4.93 -7.71
N LYS A 156 -7.96 -5.11 -8.51
CA LYS A 156 -9.05 -6.06 -8.23
C LYS A 156 -8.64 -7.46 -8.67
N THR A 157 -9.10 -8.47 -7.93
CA THR A 157 -9.03 -9.88 -8.39
C THR A 157 -10.02 -10.01 -9.56
N GLU A 158 -9.55 -10.39 -10.72
CA GLU A 158 -10.44 -10.87 -11.77
C GLU A 158 -10.98 -12.22 -11.30
N LYS A 159 -12.26 -12.26 -10.95
CA LYS A 159 -12.93 -13.51 -10.67
C LYS A 159 -12.94 -14.30 -11.99
N LYS A 160 -12.45 -15.51 -11.97
CA LYS A 160 -12.73 -16.53 -13.00
C LYS A 160 -14.23 -16.86 -13.00
N GLU A 161 -15.09 -15.92 -13.33
CA GLU A 161 -16.52 -16.15 -13.52
C GLU A 161 -16.80 -16.73 -14.93
N GLU A 162 -15.90 -16.52 -15.90
CA GLU A 162 -16.09 -17.03 -17.28
C GLU A 162 -16.15 -18.56 -17.38
N ASN A 163 -15.40 -19.27 -16.54
CA ASN A 163 -15.35 -20.75 -16.64
C ASN A 163 -16.59 -21.47 -16.09
N LYS A 164 -17.47 -20.77 -15.36
CA LYS A 164 -18.68 -21.37 -14.82
C LYS A 164 -19.86 -21.28 -15.79
N THR A 165 -19.87 -20.25 -16.62
CA THR A 165 -20.89 -20.04 -17.65
C THR A 165 -20.64 -20.98 -18.82
N GLU A 166 -19.39 -21.15 -19.28
CA GLU A 166 -19.05 -22.09 -20.37
C GLU A 166 -19.33 -23.55 -19.97
N ILE A 167 -18.98 -23.97 -18.73
CA ILE A 167 -19.26 -25.33 -18.25
C ILE A 167 -20.77 -25.57 -18.07
N SER A 168 -21.55 -24.57 -17.70
CA SER A 168 -23.01 -24.72 -17.61
C SER A 168 -23.69 -24.79 -18.97
N GLU A 169 -23.22 -24.03 -19.95
CA GLU A 169 -23.73 -24.07 -21.34
C GLU A 169 -23.34 -25.37 -22.07
N GLU A 170 -22.11 -25.87 -21.84
CA GLU A 170 -21.65 -27.15 -22.42
C GLU A 170 -22.40 -28.36 -21.82
N ASN A 171 -22.73 -28.32 -20.53
CA ASN A 171 -23.55 -29.34 -19.90
C ASN A 171 -25.02 -29.30 -20.32
N GLU A 172 -25.61 -28.12 -20.52
CA GLU A 172 -27.00 -28.01 -21.05
C GLU A 172 -27.11 -28.50 -22.50
N THR A 173 -26.09 -28.19 -23.31
CA THR A 173 -26.05 -28.64 -24.73
C THR A 173 -25.87 -30.15 -24.85
N SER A 174 -25.06 -30.75 -23.99
CA SER A 174 -24.84 -32.20 -23.96
C SER A 174 -26.07 -32.98 -23.46
N ILE A 175 -26.82 -32.44 -22.49
CA ILE A 175 -28.08 -33.06 -22.00
C ILE A 175 -29.17 -32.99 -23.05
N ASN A 176 -29.29 -31.91 -23.80
CA ASN A 176 -30.29 -31.78 -24.86
C ASN A 176 -30.01 -32.73 -26.04
N HIS A 177 -28.74 -32.95 -26.42
CA HIS A 177 -28.40 -33.94 -27.45
C HIS A 177 -28.65 -35.38 -27.06
N GLN A 178 -28.56 -35.73 -25.78
CA GLN A 178 -28.88 -37.06 -25.29
C GLN A 178 -30.39 -37.33 -25.26
N SER A 179 -31.21 -36.31 -24.93
CA SER A 179 -32.67 -36.47 -24.92
C SER A 179 -33.29 -36.57 -26.31
N GLU A 180 -32.67 -36.02 -27.34
CA GLU A 180 -33.12 -36.15 -28.73
C GLU A 180 -32.77 -37.53 -29.37
N SER A 181 -31.70 -38.19 -28.88
CA SER A 181 -31.29 -39.51 -29.40
C SER A 181 -32.10 -40.69 -28.81
N GLU A 182 -32.82 -40.49 -27.69
CA GLU A 182 -33.66 -41.52 -27.06
C GLU A 182 -35.12 -41.52 -27.56
N THR A 183 -35.52 -40.58 -28.40
CA THR A 183 -36.90 -40.44 -28.90
C THR A 183 -37.12 -40.87 -30.35
N VAL A 184 -36.17 -41.60 -30.95
CA VAL A 184 -36.30 -42.14 -32.35
C VAL A 184 -36.41 -43.65 -32.36
#